data_27ea3a5867101092de53df38ccb287f6
#
_entry.id   27ea3a5867101092de53df38ccb287f6
#
_cell.length_a   1.000
_cell.length_b   1.000
_cell.length_c   1.000
_cell.angle_alpha   90.00
_cell.angle_beta   90.00
_cell.angle_gamma   90.00
#
_symmetry.space_group_name_H-M   'P 1'
#
loop_
_entity.id
_entity.type
_entity.pdbx_description
1 polymer ?
#
loop_
_entity_poly.entity_id
_entity_poly.type
_entity_poly.pdbx_seq_one_letter_code
_entity_poly.pdbx_strand_id
1 'polypeptide(L)'
;MKVVTYLHVSYKNTAHRPNSTKQPSLEQNEIKKFLSLLLNNSSLLCRSAPLYTSEALRGISDMSQHYQHDVLIIGSGAAGLTLALTLPEHLRIAVLSKGNLSNGSTYWAQGGVAAVLDTTDTVDSHVEDTLIAGGGLCREDAVRFTVEHSREAIQWLIDQGVPFTRDDETHGEEHSFEFHLTREGGHSHRRIIHAADATGAAIFNTLLEQTRKRSNVELLEQRVAVDLITERKIGLPGQRCLGAYVLNRESGEVDTYSSRFVVLATGGAAKVYLYTSNQDSACGDGIAMAWRAGCRVGNLEFNQFHPTCLYHPQAKSFLITEALRGEGALLK
;
A
#
# COMPACT_ATOMS: atom_id res chain seq x y z
N MET A 1 -5.74 14.75 -2.11
CA MET A 1 -5.49 13.93 -0.90
C MET A 1 -5.65 12.46 -1.27
N LYS A 2 -4.56 11.74 -1.44
CA LYS A 2 -4.61 10.29 -1.68
C LYS A 2 -4.64 9.61 -0.32
N VAL A 3 -5.78 9.02 0.03
CA VAL A 3 -5.89 8.20 1.25
C VAL A 3 -5.16 6.89 0.98
N VAL A 4 -4.02 6.70 1.62
CA VAL A 4 -3.36 5.40 1.69
C VAL A 4 -4.11 4.59 2.74
N THR A 5 -4.87 3.62 2.31
CA THR A 5 -5.60 2.73 3.22
C THR A 5 -4.61 1.74 3.83
N TYR A 6 -4.16 2.00 5.06
CA TYR A 6 -3.46 1.01 5.85
C TYR A 6 -4.48 0.09 6.52
N LEU A 7 -4.45 -1.18 6.17
CA LEU A 7 -5.20 -2.21 6.91
C LEU A 7 -4.42 -2.52 8.19
N HIS A 8 -4.83 -1.96 9.32
CA HIS A 8 -4.27 -2.29 10.62
C HIS A 8 -4.98 -3.53 11.19
N VAL A 9 -4.29 -4.66 11.19
CA VAL A 9 -4.78 -5.89 11.85
C VAL A 9 -4.36 -5.86 13.31
N SER A 10 -5.25 -5.38 14.20
CA SER A 10 -5.01 -5.45 15.65
C SER A 10 -5.45 -6.80 16.21
N TYR A 11 -4.52 -7.51 16.81
CA TYR A 11 -4.80 -8.67 17.65
C TYR A 11 -5.24 -8.19 19.04
N LYS A 12 -6.48 -8.47 19.47
CA LYS A 12 -6.86 -8.34 20.87
C LYS A 12 -6.60 -9.65 21.59
N ASN A 13 -5.54 -9.65 22.40
CA ASN A 13 -5.39 -10.65 23.44
C ASN A 13 -6.23 -10.18 24.66
N THR A 14 -7.29 -10.92 24.99
CA THR A 14 -8.08 -10.69 26.20
C THR A 14 -7.37 -11.31 27.39
N ALA A 15 -6.56 -10.54 28.10
CA ALA A 15 -6.19 -10.81 29.48
C ALA A 15 -5.82 -9.49 30.19
N HIS A 16 -6.66 -9.13 31.14
CA HIS A 16 -6.48 -8.21 32.29
C HIS A 16 -5.75 -6.86 32.08
N ARG A 17 -6.54 -5.76 32.27
CA ARG A 17 -6.03 -4.43 32.60
C ARG A 17 -5.35 -4.41 33.97
N PRO A 18 -4.33 -3.58 34.13
CA PRO A 18 -4.48 -2.47 35.07
C PRO A 18 -4.15 -1.12 34.44
N ASN A 19 -4.75 -0.10 35.03
CA ASN A 19 -4.57 1.32 34.73
C ASN A 19 -3.12 1.75 34.87
N SER A 20 -2.61 2.49 33.91
CA SER A 20 -1.82 3.70 34.19
C SER A 20 -1.48 4.46 32.89
N THR A 21 -1.64 5.74 32.98
CA THR A 21 -1.28 6.82 32.09
C THR A 21 0.21 6.86 31.80
N LYS A 22 0.58 6.84 30.54
CA LYS A 22 1.63 7.55 29.78
C LYS A 22 1.98 6.75 28.52
N GLN A 23 1.70 7.32 27.36
CA GLN A 23 2.19 6.80 26.09
C GLN A 23 3.66 7.24 25.91
N PRO A 24 4.56 6.34 25.52
CA PRO A 24 5.90 6.71 25.09
C PRO A 24 5.89 7.06 23.60
N SER A 25 6.71 8.04 23.24
CA SER A 25 7.06 8.44 21.87
C SER A 25 7.74 7.30 21.11
N LEU A 26 7.24 7.02 19.92
CA LEU A 26 7.74 5.94 19.05
C LEU A 26 8.95 6.45 18.25
N GLU A 27 10.15 6.14 18.68
CA GLU A 27 11.41 6.38 17.95
C GLU A 27 11.56 5.40 16.77
N GLN A 28 12.43 5.76 15.79
CA GLN A 28 12.78 4.99 14.57
C GLN A 28 13.06 3.49 14.78
N ASN A 29 13.40 3.09 15.99
CA ASN A 29 13.51 1.70 16.41
C ASN A 29 12.17 0.94 16.42
N GLU A 30 11.04 1.61 16.39
CA GLU A 30 9.74 0.96 16.55
C GLU A 30 9.22 0.37 15.23
N ILE A 31 9.53 0.97 14.08
CA ILE A 31 9.24 0.30 12.78
C ILE A 31 10.17 -0.89 12.59
N LYS A 32 11.45 -0.73 12.90
CA LYS A 32 12.39 -1.86 12.98
C LYS A 32 12.01 -2.84 14.08
N LYS A 33 11.51 -2.38 15.24
CA LYS A 33 10.96 -3.21 16.29
C LYS A 33 9.63 -3.84 15.92
N PHE A 34 8.74 -3.15 15.23
CA PHE A 34 7.48 -3.73 14.73
C PHE A 34 7.76 -4.80 13.68
N LEU A 35 8.66 -4.53 12.73
CA LEU A 35 9.17 -5.55 11.80
C LEU A 35 9.99 -6.62 12.54
N SER A 36 10.79 -6.25 13.53
CA SER A 36 11.55 -7.16 14.39
C SER A 36 10.64 -7.92 15.37
N LEU A 37 9.57 -7.36 15.88
CA LEU A 37 8.54 -8.04 16.67
C LEU A 37 7.72 -9.02 15.81
N LEU A 38 7.45 -8.68 14.56
CA LEU A 38 6.91 -9.63 13.59
C LEU A 38 7.91 -10.75 13.27
N LEU A 39 9.21 -10.47 13.28
CA LEU A 39 10.27 -11.40 12.90
C LEU A 39 10.91 -12.12 14.09
N ASN A 40 11.00 -11.50 15.29
CA ASN A 40 11.70 -12.02 16.45
C ASN A 40 10.80 -12.65 17.53
N ASN A 41 9.47 -12.65 17.37
CA ASN A 41 8.60 -13.47 18.22
C ASN A 41 8.65 -14.97 17.85
N SER A 42 9.83 -15.44 17.50
CA SER A 42 10.13 -16.87 17.35
C SER A 42 10.07 -17.65 18.68
N SER A 43 10.05 -16.99 19.83
CA SER A 43 9.90 -17.66 21.14
C SER A 43 8.44 -17.86 21.57
N LEU A 44 7.49 -17.18 20.95
CA LEU A 44 6.03 -17.42 21.07
C LEU A 44 5.46 -18.16 19.83
N LEU A 45 6.22 -18.26 18.77
CA LEU A 45 5.93 -19.09 17.63
C LEU A 45 6.65 -20.40 17.80
N CYS A 46 6.04 -21.23 18.64
CA CYS A 46 5.89 -22.64 18.43
C CYS A 46 7.14 -23.44 18.02
N ARG A 47 7.46 -24.35 18.87
CA ARG A 47 7.89 -25.68 18.45
C ARG A 47 7.18 -26.03 17.14
N SER A 48 7.95 -26.43 16.14
CA SER A 48 7.54 -26.99 14.87
C SER A 48 6.24 -27.76 14.95
N ALA A 49 5.11 -27.14 14.62
CA ALA A 49 3.99 -27.92 14.14
C ALA A 49 4.45 -28.49 12.78
N PRO A 50 4.30 -29.79 12.54
CA PRO A 50 4.64 -30.35 11.25
C PRO A 50 3.87 -29.58 10.18
N LEU A 51 4.59 -29.13 9.16
CA LEU A 51 4.00 -28.68 7.91
C LEU A 51 2.99 -29.76 7.53
N TYR A 52 1.73 -29.37 7.38
CA TYR A 52 0.65 -30.32 7.12
C TYR A 52 1.10 -31.34 6.10
N THR A 53 0.96 -32.63 6.46
CA THR A 53 1.24 -33.71 5.53
C THR A 53 0.37 -33.54 4.31
N SER A 54 0.90 -33.88 3.15
CA SER A 54 0.24 -33.87 1.85
C SER A 54 -1.16 -34.52 1.83
N GLU A 55 -1.54 -35.21 2.89
CA GLU A 55 -2.84 -35.89 3.04
C GLU A 55 -4.01 -34.99 3.38
N ALA A 56 -3.81 -33.88 4.12
CA ALA A 56 -4.89 -32.94 4.42
C ALA A 56 -5.30 -32.08 3.20
N LEU A 57 -4.47 -32.05 2.15
CA LEU A 57 -4.72 -31.31 0.91
C LEU A 57 -5.15 -32.20 -0.26
N ARG A 58 -5.24 -33.51 -0.10
CA ARG A 58 -5.58 -34.48 -1.15
C ARG A 58 -7.03 -34.42 -1.68
N GLY A 59 -7.82 -33.42 -1.32
CA GLY A 59 -9.16 -33.21 -1.86
C GLY A 59 -9.24 -32.19 -3.01
N ILE A 60 -8.12 -31.58 -3.40
CA ILE A 60 -8.03 -30.62 -4.51
C ILE A 60 -7.39 -31.37 -5.68
N SER A 61 -7.97 -31.29 -6.87
CA SER A 61 -7.59 -32.02 -8.08
C SER A 61 -6.07 -32.14 -8.29
N ASP A 62 -5.62 -33.25 -8.84
CA ASP A 62 -4.22 -33.64 -9.11
C ASP A 62 -3.37 -32.62 -9.94
N MET A 63 -3.93 -31.46 -10.31
CA MET A 63 -3.35 -30.43 -11.18
C MET A 63 -2.96 -29.13 -10.49
N SER A 64 -3.42 -28.85 -9.26
CA SER A 64 -3.07 -27.62 -8.53
C SER A 64 -1.64 -27.68 -8.00
N GLN A 65 -0.88 -26.61 -8.25
CA GLN A 65 0.48 -26.47 -7.72
C GLN A 65 0.47 -25.92 -6.28
N HIS A 66 1.45 -26.32 -5.50
CA HIS A 66 1.66 -25.82 -4.14
C HIS A 66 2.99 -25.08 -4.05
N TYR A 67 2.90 -23.77 -3.74
CA TYR A 67 4.03 -22.88 -3.56
C TYR A 67 4.20 -22.52 -2.08
N GLN A 68 5.44 -22.35 -1.65
CA GLN A 68 5.76 -22.02 -0.27
C GLN A 68 6.73 -20.85 -0.19
N HIS A 69 6.35 -19.80 0.54
CA HIS A 69 7.15 -18.61 0.78
C HIS A 69 7.13 -18.24 2.27
N ASP A 70 8.04 -17.39 2.71
CA ASP A 70 7.98 -16.82 4.06
C ASP A 70 6.94 -15.69 4.11
N VAL A 71 6.88 -14.88 3.05
CA VAL A 71 5.93 -13.77 2.91
C VAL A 71 5.23 -13.83 1.56
N LEU A 72 3.92 -13.75 1.58
CA LEU A 72 3.06 -13.61 0.40
C LEU A 72 2.47 -12.20 0.38
N ILE A 73 2.83 -11.39 -0.60
CA ILE A 73 2.34 -10.04 -0.79
C ILE A 73 1.33 -10.05 -1.94
N ILE A 74 0.08 -9.71 -1.66
CA ILE A 74 -0.99 -9.66 -2.66
C ILE A 74 -1.17 -8.21 -3.11
N GLY A 75 -0.63 -7.89 -4.27
CA GLY A 75 -0.62 -6.56 -4.89
C GLY A 75 0.78 -6.02 -5.13
N SER A 76 1.07 -5.69 -6.38
CA SER A 76 2.35 -5.18 -6.90
C SER A 76 2.42 -3.65 -7.01
N GLY A 77 1.55 -2.92 -6.30
CA GLY A 77 1.61 -1.45 -6.24
C GLY A 77 2.73 -0.94 -5.33
N ALA A 78 2.81 0.39 -5.12
CA ALA A 78 3.83 1.03 -4.30
C ALA A 78 3.97 0.36 -2.92
N ALA A 79 2.86 0.07 -2.24
CA ALA A 79 2.89 -0.56 -0.91
C ALA A 79 3.52 -1.95 -0.93
N GLY A 80 3.16 -2.79 -1.92
CA GLY A 80 3.69 -4.15 -2.03
C GLY A 80 5.17 -4.17 -2.40
N LEU A 81 5.59 -3.34 -3.36
CA LEU A 81 7.00 -3.25 -3.78
C LEU A 81 7.88 -2.64 -2.69
N THR A 82 7.42 -1.57 -2.02
CA THR A 82 8.14 -0.99 -0.88
C THR A 82 8.37 -2.02 0.22
N LEU A 83 7.32 -2.78 0.59
CA LEU A 83 7.46 -3.82 1.58
C LEU A 83 8.46 -4.90 1.13
N ALA A 84 8.37 -5.37 -0.12
CA ALA A 84 9.29 -6.37 -0.64
C ALA A 84 10.76 -5.91 -0.57
N LEU A 85 11.03 -4.62 -0.79
CA LEU A 85 12.36 -4.02 -0.72
C LEU A 85 12.86 -3.82 0.71
N THR A 86 11.98 -3.58 1.67
CA THR A 86 12.34 -3.32 3.07
C THR A 86 12.49 -4.58 3.90
N LEU A 87 11.93 -5.70 3.44
CA LEU A 87 12.07 -6.99 4.13
C LEU A 87 13.48 -7.57 4.00
N PRO A 88 13.95 -8.32 5.03
CA PRO A 88 15.27 -8.95 5.02
C PRO A 88 15.47 -9.92 3.84
N GLU A 89 16.68 -9.96 3.30
CA GLU A 89 17.03 -10.76 2.12
C GLU A 89 16.97 -12.28 2.33
N HIS A 90 17.04 -12.75 3.56
CA HIS A 90 16.91 -14.17 3.86
C HIS A 90 15.48 -14.71 3.76
N LEU A 91 14.48 -13.85 3.64
CA LEU A 91 13.07 -14.24 3.49
C LEU A 91 12.75 -14.49 2.01
N ARG A 92 12.09 -15.61 1.72
CA ARG A 92 11.53 -15.89 0.39
C ARG A 92 10.19 -15.18 0.27
N ILE A 93 10.08 -14.27 -0.70
CA ILE A 93 8.93 -13.37 -0.87
C ILE A 93 8.29 -13.62 -2.23
N ALA A 94 6.98 -13.84 -2.25
CA ALA A 94 6.18 -13.78 -3.48
C ALA A 94 5.35 -12.51 -3.50
N VAL A 95 5.37 -11.80 -4.63
CA VAL A 95 4.52 -10.63 -4.89
C VAL A 95 3.58 -10.97 -6.04
N LEU A 96 2.28 -11.02 -5.76
CA LEU A 96 1.25 -11.36 -6.75
C LEU A 96 0.68 -10.10 -7.40
N SER A 97 0.53 -10.16 -8.72
CA SER A 97 -0.25 -9.20 -9.50
C SER A 97 -1.34 -9.93 -10.28
N LYS A 98 -2.59 -9.47 -10.17
CA LYS A 98 -3.72 -10.08 -10.89
C LYS A 98 -3.75 -9.84 -12.39
N GLY A 99 -2.96 -8.92 -12.87
CA GLY A 99 -2.68 -8.63 -14.27
C GLY A 99 -1.19 -8.43 -14.46
N ASN A 100 -0.80 -7.60 -15.43
CA ASN A 100 0.59 -7.15 -15.54
C ASN A 100 0.97 -6.30 -14.34
N LEU A 101 2.23 -6.27 -13.96
CA LEU A 101 2.71 -5.52 -12.79
C LEU A 101 2.31 -4.04 -12.83
N SER A 102 2.34 -3.42 -14.01
CA SER A 102 1.98 -2.01 -14.23
C SER A 102 0.47 -1.71 -14.22
N ASN A 103 -0.39 -2.70 -14.10
CA ASN A 103 -1.85 -2.50 -14.14
C ASN A 103 -2.45 -1.92 -12.86
N GLY A 104 -1.62 -1.62 -11.86
CA GLY A 104 -2.04 -1.02 -10.60
C GLY A 104 -2.22 0.49 -10.66
N SER A 105 -3.01 1.05 -9.74
CA SER A 105 -3.27 2.51 -9.65
C SER A 105 -2.01 3.33 -9.42
N THR A 106 -0.96 2.76 -8.83
CA THR A 106 0.32 3.44 -8.63
C THR A 106 0.92 3.92 -9.94
N TYR A 107 1.02 3.04 -10.93
CA TYR A 107 1.61 3.38 -12.23
C TYR A 107 0.89 4.55 -12.92
N TRP A 108 -0.42 4.64 -12.77
CA TRP A 108 -1.26 5.63 -13.44
C TRP A 108 -1.50 6.89 -12.61
N ALA A 109 -0.92 7.00 -11.43
CA ALA A 109 -1.08 8.18 -10.60
C ALA A 109 -0.26 9.36 -11.17
N GLN A 110 -0.95 10.46 -11.50
CA GLN A 110 -0.35 11.66 -12.07
C GLN A 110 0.24 12.57 -10.99
N GLY A 111 -0.56 12.89 -9.96
CA GLY A 111 -0.20 13.83 -8.91
C GLY A 111 1.02 13.39 -8.08
N GLY A 112 1.62 14.37 -7.39
CA GLY A 112 2.79 14.16 -6.55
C GLY A 112 2.47 13.56 -5.18
N VAL A 113 3.45 13.64 -4.29
CA VAL A 113 3.38 13.15 -2.90
C VAL A 113 3.58 14.32 -1.96
N ALA A 114 2.67 14.49 -1.00
CA ALA A 114 2.75 15.55 0.00
C ALA A 114 3.72 15.17 1.12
N ALA A 115 4.68 16.03 1.41
CA ALA A 115 5.59 15.90 2.56
C ALA A 115 6.13 17.27 2.97
N VAL A 116 6.46 17.43 4.25
CA VAL A 116 7.11 18.64 4.75
C VAL A 116 8.60 18.55 4.43
N LEU A 117 9.01 19.18 3.32
CA LEU A 117 10.37 19.09 2.78
C LEU A 117 11.13 20.41 2.86
N ASP A 118 10.44 21.53 2.71
CA ASP A 118 10.99 22.87 2.76
C ASP A 118 10.91 23.49 4.16
N THR A 119 11.81 24.43 4.48
CA THR A 119 11.86 25.13 5.77
C THR A 119 10.74 26.14 5.97
N THR A 120 10.04 26.53 4.91
CA THR A 120 8.88 27.43 4.95
C THR A 120 7.60 26.73 5.38
N ASP A 121 7.62 25.40 5.49
CA ASP A 121 6.47 24.56 5.87
C ASP A 121 6.71 23.85 7.21
N THR A 122 5.64 23.45 7.89
CA THR A 122 5.71 22.76 9.17
C THR A 122 4.81 21.52 9.21
N VAL A 123 5.16 20.57 10.08
CA VAL A 123 4.33 19.39 10.36
C VAL A 123 2.95 19.81 10.83
N ASP A 124 2.85 20.79 11.73
CA ASP A 124 1.58 21.26 12.28
C ASP A 124 0.68 21.86 11.19
N SER A 125 1.23 22.68 10.28
CA SER A 125 0.49 23.23 9.15
C SER A 125 -0.04 22.11 8.23
N HIS A 126 0.76 21.08 7.94
CA HIS A 126 0.30 19.96 7.11
C HIS A 126 -0.76 19.10 7.82
N VAL A 127 -0.64 18.91 9.13
CA VAL A 127 -1.66 18.23 9.95
C VAL A 127 -2.96 19.01 9.92
N GLU A 128 -2.92 20.33 10.14
CA GLU A 128 -4.11 21.20 10.11
C GLU A 128 -4.83 21.15 8.75
N ASP A 129 -4.09 21.36 7.65
CA ASP A 129 -4.64 21.24 6.29
C ASP A 129 -5.34 19.89 6.07
N THR A 130 -4.74 18.80 6.57
CA THR A 130 -5.30 17.45 6.43
C THR A 130 -6.57 17.26 7.26
N LEU A 131 -6.62 17.79 8.48
CA LEU A 131 -7.79 17.73 9.36
C LEU A 131 -8.95 18.55 8.78
N ILE A 132 -8.66 19.74 8.25
CA ILE A 132 -9.64 20.60 7.58
C ILE A 132 -10.23 19.87 6.35
N ALA A 133 -9.38 19.32 5.49
CA ALA A 133 -9.82 18.57 4.31
C ALA A 133 -10.61 17.30 4.66
N GLY A 134 -10.32 16.71 5.82
CA GLY A 134 -11.00 15.52 6.32
C GLY A 134 -12.36 15.79 6.97
N GLY A 135 -12.76 17.06 7.16
CA GLY A 135 -14.11 17.45 7.61
C GLY A 135 -14.53 16.84 8.96
N GLY A 136 -13.60 16.67 9.90
CA GLY A 136 -13.85 16.10 11.21
C GLY A 136 -13.88 14.56 11.29
N LEU A 137 -13.58 13.86 10.18
CA LEU A 137 -13.61 12.40 10.11
C LEU A 137 -12.23 11.76 10.33
N CYS A 138 -11.17 12.58 10.39
CA CYS A 138 -9.82 12.09 10.60
C CYS A 138 -9.55 11.74 12.06
N ARG A 139 -8.71 10.74 12.26
CA ARG A 139 -8.03 10.52 13.53
C ARG A 139 -6.75 11.34 13.52
N GLU A 140 -6.66 12.33 14.39
CA GLU A 140 -5.53 13.26 14.47
C GLU A 140 -4.21 12.53 14.73
N ASP A 141 -4.19 11.54 15.62
CA ASP A 141 -3.01 10.73 15.92
C ASP A 141 -2.45 10.02 14.68
N ALA A 142 -3.33 9.50 13.80
CA ALA A 142 -2.94 8.86 12.56
C ALA A 142 -2.46 9.86 11.50
N VAL A 143 -3.09 11.03 11.42
CA VAL A 143 -2.67 12.10 10.51
C VAL A 143 -1.28 12.60 10.90
N ARG A 144 -1.08 12.93 12.19
CA ARG A 144 0.20 13.41 12.72
C ARG A 144 1.32 12.40 12.47
N PHE A 145 1.08 11.14 12.81
CA PHE A 145 2.05 10.06 12.53
C PHE A 145 2.46 10.00 11.07
N THR A 146 1.48 10.08 10.15
CA THR A 146 1.76 10.02 8.70
C THR A 146 2.56 11.22 8.22
N VAL A 147 2.22 12.42 8.70
CA VAL A 147 2.90 13.66 8.31
C VAL A 147 4.33 13.71 8.85
N GLU A 148 4.53 13.35 10.12
CA GLU A 148 5.86 13.35 10.78
C GLU A 148 6.85 12.41 10.06
N HIS A 149 6.39 11.27 9.54
CA HIS A 149 7.22 10.30 8.84
C HIS A 149 7.31 10.53 7.32
N SER A 150 6.64 11.55 6.80
CA SER A 150 6.58 11.79 5.35
C SER A 150 7.94 12.14 4.74
N ARG A 151 8.75 12.95 5.42
CA ARG A 151 10.10 13.32 4.97
C ARG A 151 11.01 12.10 4.83
N GLU A 152 11.00 11.20 5.81
CA GLU A 152 11.79 9.97 5.78
C GLU A 152 11.36 9.06 4.62
N ALA A 153 10.05 8.94 4.40
CA ALA A 153 9.51 8.13 3.31
C ALA A 153 9.90 8.68 1.92
N ILE A 154 9.90 10.01 1.74
CA ILE A 154 10.35 10.64 0.50
C ILE A 154 11.85 10.48 0.33
N GLN A 155 12.64 10.69 1.37
CA GLN A 155 14.08 10.49 1.31
C GLN A 155 14.42 9.05 0.88
N TRP A 156 13.72 8.06 1.44
CA TRP A 156 13.91 6.68 1.02
C TRP A 156 13.61 6.46 -0.48
N LEU A 157 12.56 7.11 -1.03
CA LEU A 157 12.27 7.04 -2.47
C LEU A 157 13.38 7.70 -3.32
N ILE A 158 13.93 8.82 -2.86
CA ILE A 158 15.07 9.50 -3.49
C ILE A 158 16.29 8.56 -3.50
N ASP A 159 16.58 7.93 -2.36
CA ASP A 159 17.68 6.97 -2.20
C ASP A 159 17.51 5.71 -3.08
N GLN A 160 16.26 5.31 -3.36
CA GLN A 160 15.98 4.26 -4.36
C GLN A 160 16.22 4.72 -5.80
N GLY A 161 16.38 6.02 -6.05
CA GLY A 161 16.64 6.59 -7.37
C GLY A 161 15.39 7.07 -8.11
N VAL A 162 14.29 7.39 -7.41
CA VAL A 162 13.11 7.98 -8.06
C VAL A 162 13.50 9.34 -8.66
N PRO A 163 13.30 9.54 -9.98
CA PRO A 163 13.71 10.78 -10.66
C PRO A 163 12.67 11.89 -10.46
N PHE A 164 12.61 12.44 -9.25
CA PHE A 164 11.78 13.61 -9.00
C PHE A 164 12.28 14.84 -9.76
N THR A 165 11.35 15.73 -10.14
CA THR A 165 11.67 16.97 -10.83
C THR A 165 12.51 17.86 -9.92
N ARG A 166 13.70 18.25 -10.39
CA ARG A 166 14.56 19.17 -9.69
C ARG A 166 14.08 20.59 -9.90
N ASP A 167 14.36 21.46 -8.93
CA ASP A 167 14.17 22.89 -9.11
C ASP A 167 15.29 23.43 -9.99
N ASP A 168 14.93 24.17 -11.06
CA ASP A 168 15.92 24.86 -11.86
C ASP A 168 16.44 26.05 -11.03
N GLU A 169 17.77 26.24 -10.98
CA GLU A 169 18.51 27.26 -10.20
C GLU A 169 18.04 28.73 -10.41
N THR A 170 16.97 28.93 -11.18
CA THR A 170 16.45 30.26 -11.55
C THR A 170 15.45 30.85 -10.55
N HIS A 171 15.01 30.10 -9.56
CA HIS A 171 14.05 30.56 -8.54
C HIS A 171 14.76 30.83 -7.21
N GLY A 172 15.51 31.95 -7.18
CA GLY A 172 16.04 32.71 -6.02
C GLY A 172 16.22 31.99 -4.67
N GLU A 173 17.06 32.56 -3.83
CA GLU A 173 17.56 32.08 -2.53
C GLU A 173 16.49 31.67 -1.46
N GLU A 174 15.19 31.57 -1.81
CA GLU A 174 14.14 31.32 -0.83
C GLU A 174 13.84 29.82 -0.58
N HIS A 175 14.28 28.88 -1.44
CA HIS A 175 13.98 27.46 -1.30
C HIS A 175 15.22 26.66 -0.88
N SER A 176 15.11 25.98 0.26
CA SER A 176 16.19 25.17 0.84
C SER A 176 16.23 23.71 0.34
N PHE A 177 15.31 23.33 -0.56
CA PHE A 177 15.16 21.97 -1.03
C PHE A 177 15.45 21.87 -2.54
N GLU A 178 16.22 20.86 -2.94
CA GLU A 178 16.72 20.70 -4.33
C GLU A 178 15.68 20.26 -5.37
N PHE A 179 14.48 19.89 -4.95
CA PHE A 179 13.42 19.42 -5.84
C PHE A 179 12.29 20.44 -5.92
N HIS A 180 11.70 20.56 -7.11
CA HIS A 180 10.56 21.43 -7.32
C HIS A 180 9.33 20.94 -6.55
N LEU A 181 8.69 21.85 -5.81
CA LEU A 181 7.49 21.58 -5.03
C LEU A 181 6.29 22.34 -5.60
N THR A 182 5.20 21.64 -5.85
CA THR A 182 3.93 22.25 -6.25
C THR A 182 2.96 22.35 -5.08
N ARG A 183 1.90 23.15 -5.26
CA ARG A 183 0.77 23.24 -4.35
C ARG A 183 -0.46 22.66 -5.03
N GLU A 184 -1.09 21.68 -4.41
CA GLU A 184 -2.39 21.14 -4.83
C GLU A 184 -3.51 21.66 -3.94
N GLY A 185 -4.77 21.46 -4.35
CA GLY A 185 -5.94 21.91 -3.59
C GLY A 185 -5.98 21.35 -2.16
N GLY A 186 -6.35 22.19 -1.20
CA GLY A 186 -6.39 21.83 0.22
C GLY A 186 -5.05 21.99 0.96
N HIS A 187 -3.96 22.35 0.27
CA HIS A 187 -2.67 22.61 0.90
C HIS A 187 -2.39 24.12 1.00
N SER A 188 -1.96 24.56 2.18
CA SER A 188 -1.56 25.96 2.43
C SER A 188 -0.16 26.28 1.90
N HIS A 189 0.73 25.27 1.79
CA HIS A 189 2.11 25.41 1.35
C HIS A 189 2.43 24.58 0.11
N ARG A 190 3.53 24.92 -0.59
CA ARG A 190 4.12 24.08 -1.63
C ARG A 190 4.83 22.91 -0.94
N ARG A 191 4.26 21.72 -0.99
CA ARG A 191 4.80 20.53 -0.32
C ARG A 191 4.65 19.25 -1.15
N ILE A 192 4.27 19.39 -2.41
CA ILE A 192 4.01 18.26 -3.29
C ILE A 192 5.23 18.03 -4.16
N ILE A 193 6.03 17.02 -3.81
CA ILE A 193 7.13 16.56 -4.67
C ILE A 193 6.56 15.71 -5.81
N HIS A 194 7.07 15.87 -7.03
CA HIS A 194 6.53 15.24 -8.22
C HIS A 194 7.61 14.86 -9.23
N ALA A 195 7.27 14.00 -10.17
CA ALA A 195 8.07 13.69 -11.37
C ALA A 195 7.21 14.03 -12.60
N ALA A 196 7.35 15.24 -13.10
CA ALA A 196 6.46 15.84 -14.12
C ALA A 196 4.97 15.54 -13.78
N ASP A 197 4.17 15.06 -14.74
CA ASP A 197 2.77 14.64 -14.55
C ASP A 197 2.64 13.10 -14.50
N ALA A 198 3.68 12.40 -14.08
CA ALA A 198 3.77 10.94 -14.08
C ALA A 198 4.47 10.40 -12.84
N THR A 199 4.25 11.03 -11.68
CA THR A 199 4.94 10.68 -10.43
C THR A 199 4.74 9.22 -10.06
N GLY A 200 3.53 8.69 -10.23
CA GLY A 200 3.25 7.30 -9.94
C GLY A 200 4.01 6.34 -10.83
N ALA A 201 4.17 6.63 -12.12
CA ALA A 201 4.97 5.82 -13.04
C ALA A 201 6.47 5.86 -12.67
N ALA A 202 6.99 7.04 -12.31
CA ALA A 202 8.37 7.19 -11.86
C ALA A 202 8.66 6.35 -10.61
N ILE A 203 7.82 6.47 -9.58
CA ILE A 203 7.93 5.67 -8.35
C ILE A 203 7.81 4.17 -8.67
N PHE A 204 6.78 3.78 -9.42
CA PHE A 204 6.53 2.38 -9.73
C PHE A 204 7.70 1.74 -10.48
N ASN A 205 8.18 2.37 -11.54
CA ASN A 205 9.27 1.84 -12.36
C ASN A 205 10.56 1.68 -11.56
N THR A 206 10.89 2.67 -10.74
CA THR A 206 12.06 2.61 -9.85
C THR A 206 11.95 1.46 -8.86
N LEU A 207 10.83 1.36 -8.13
CA LEU A 207 10.63 0.30 -7.15
C LEU A 207 10.61 -1.08 -7.81
N LEU A 208 10.01 -1.21 -8.97
CA LEU A 208 9.99 -2.46 -9.73
C LEU A 208 11.41 -2.88 -10.17
N GLU A 209 12.19 -1.93 -10.69
CA GLU A 209 13.58 -2.18 -11.08
C GLU A 209 14.42 -2.64 -9.89
N GLN A 210 14.33 -1.95 -8.75
CA GLN A 210 15.04 -2.35 -7.53
C GLN A 210 14.58 -3.72 -7.03
N THR A 211 13.27 -4.01 -7.09
CA THR A 211 12.73 -5.30 -6.68
C THR A 211 13.24 -6.44 -7.58
N ARG A 212 13.38 -6.21 -8.88
CA ARG A 212 13.94 -7.21 -9.83
C ARG A 212 15.40 -7.56 -9.55
N LYS A 213 16.15 -6.68 -8.88
CA LYS A 213 17.54 -6.95 -8.46
C LYS A 213 17.61 -7.87 -7.23
N ARG A 214 16.49 -8.08 -6.53
CA ARG A 214 16.41 -8.89 -5.31
C ARG A 214 16.18 -10.36 -5.67
N SER A 215 17.17 -11.21 -5.46
CA SER A 215 17.10 -12.66 -5.77
C SER A 215 16.12 -13.44 -4.88
N ASN A 216 15.72 -12.86 -3.74
CA ASN A 216 14.80 -13.47 -2.79
C ASN A 216 13.33 -13.07 -3.03
N VAL A 217 13.03 -12.26 -4.06
CA VAL A 217 11.68 -11.81 -4.41
C VAL A 217 11.25 -12.38 -5.75
N GLU A 218 10.14 -13.09 -5.74
CA GLU A 218 9.47 -13.60 -6.94
C GLU A 218 8.29 -12.70 -7.30
N LEU A 219 8.31 -12.13 -8.51
CA LEU A 219 7.26 -11.27 -9.05
C LEU A 219 6.38 -12.11 -9.97
N LEU A 220 5.12 -12.27 -9.62
CA LEU A 220 4.18 -13.19 -10.27
C LEU A 220 3.01 -12.42 -10.89
N GLU A 221 3.03 -12.29 -12.20
CA GLU A 221 1.95 -11.70 -13.00
C GLU A 221 0.82 -12.71 -13.25
N GLN A 222 -0.36 -12.21 -13.63
CA GLN A 222 -1.56 -13.02 -13.94
C GLN A 222 -1.94 -14.00 -12.82
N ARG A 223 -1.73 -13.60 -11.55
CA ARG A 223 -2.03 -14.37 -10.34
C ARG A 223 -3.07 -13.66 -9.51
N VAL A 224 -4.30 -14.15 -9.54
CA VAL A 224 -5.45 -13.56 -8.83
C VAL A 224 -5.65 -14.29 -7.51
N ALA A 225 -5.40 -13.60 -6.39
CA ALA A 225 -5.77 -14.15 -5.09
C ALA A 225 -7.30 -14.24 -5.00
N VAL A 226 -7.81 -15.45 -4.86
CA VAL A 226 -9.25 -15.76 -4.81
C VAL A 226 -9.77 -15.65 -3.39
N ASP A 227 -9.05 -16.29 -2.44
CA ASP A 227 -9.43 -16.25 -1.03
C ASP A 227 -8.23 -16.55 -0.13
N LEU A 228 -8.31 -16.08 1.13
CA LEU A 228 -7.32 -16.38 2.15
C LEU A 228 -7.57 -17.76 2.78
N ILE A 229 -6.50 -18.50 2.99
CA ILE A 229 -6.51 -19.76 3.71
C ILE A 229 -6.31 -19.45 5.19
N THR A 230 -7.35 -19.63 6.00
CA THR A 230 -7.26 -19.48 7.46
C THR A 230 -7.47 -20.82 8.15
N GLU A 231 -6.88 -21.01 9.32
CA GLU A 231 -7.06 -22.22 10.12
C GLU A 231 -8.56 -22.57 10.25
N ARG A 232 -9.39 -21.57 10.55
CA ARG A 232 -10.84 -21.76 10.69
C ARG A 232 -11.51 -22.29 9.41
N LYS A 233 -11.14 -21.77 8.24
CA LYS A 233 -11.75 -22.20 6.96
C LYS A 233 -11.42 -23.65 6.60
N ILE A 234 -10.28 -24.15 7.05
CA ILE A 234 -9.86 -25.54 6.79
C ILE A 234 -10.13 -26.47 7.96
N GLY A 235 -10.99 -26.04 8.92
CA GLY A 235 -11.43 -26.89 10.03
C GLY A 235 -10.39 -27.07 11.15
N LEU A 236 -9.35 -26.25 11.20
CA LEU A 236 -8.35 -26.29 12.26
C LEU A 236 -8.69 -25.32 13.40
N PRO A 237 -8.30 -25.64 14.64
CA PRO A 237 -8.44 -24.72 15.74
C PRO A 237 -7.45 -23.55 15.59
N GLY A 238 -7.99 -22.31 15.60
CA GLY A 238 -7.18 -21.11 15.48
C GLY A 238 -7.72 -20.09 14.51
N GLN A 239 -6.98 -19.00 14.33
CA GLN A 239 -7.37 -17.86 13.49
C GLN A 239 -6.23 -17.36 12.59
N ARG A 240 -5.12 -18.10 12.50
CA ARG A 240 -3.99 -17.69 11.67
C ARG A 240 -4.37 -17.74 10.20
N CYS A 241 -3.81 -16.79 9.43
CA CYS A 241 -3.78 -16.88 7.98
C CYS A 241 -2.55 -17.70 7.57
N LEU A 242 -2.75 -18.72 6.74
CA LEU A 242 -1.72 -19.69 6.34
C LEU A 242 -1.28 -19.49 4.90
N GLY A 243 -1.97 -18.64 4.13
CA GLY A 243 -1.72 -18.44 2.72
C GLY A 243 -2.94 -17.94 1.96
N ALA A 244 -2.95 -18.19 0.66
CA ALA A 244 -4.06 -17.86 -0.22
C ALA A 244 -4.26 -18.93 -1.32
N TYR A 245 -5.48 -19.07 -1.78
CA TYR A 245 -5.81 -19.70 -3.06
C TYR A 245 -5.65 -18.66 -4.17
N VAL A 246 -4.94 -19.02 -5.22
CA VAL A 246 -4.54 -18.10 -6.28
C VAL A 246 -4.86 -18.69 -7.64
N LEU A 247 -5.75 -18.04 -8.38
CA LEU A 247 -6.03 -18.41 -9.77
C LEU A 247 -4.85 -17.98 -10.66
N ASN A 248 -4.25 -18.93 -11.32
CA ASN A 248 -3.34 -18.71 -12.42
C ASN A 248 -4.16 -18.48 -13.70
N ARG A 249 -4.18 -17.23 -14.21
CA ARG A 249 -4.98 -16.87 -15.38
C ARG A 249 -4.47 -17.45 -16.69
N GLU A 250 -3.24 -17.92 -16.71
CA GLU A 250 -2.63 -18.54 -17.90
C GLU A 250 -3.05 -20.00 -18.05
N SER A 251 -3.04 -20.77 -16.94
CA SER A 251 -3.47 -22.17 -16.94
C SER A 251 -4.97 -22.36 -16.68
N GLY A 252 -5.61 -21.37 -16.02
CA GLY A 252 -6.99 -21.49 -15.54
C GLY A 252 -7.14 -22.27 -14.23
N GLU A 253 -6.04 -22.69 -13.63
CA GLU A 253 -6.02 -23.49 -12.40
C GLU A 253 -5.93 -22.65 -11.15
N VAL A 254 -6.36 -23.19 -10.03
CA VAL A 254 -6.25 -22.55 -8.72
C VAL A 254 -5.14 -23.22 -7.93
N ASP A 255 -4.05 -22.47 -7.72
CA ASP A 255 -2.90 -22.90 -6.98
C ASP A 255 -3.02 -22.54 -5.48
N THR A 256 -2.26 -23.25 -4.64
CA THR A 256 -2.15 -22.96 -3.21
C THR A 256 -0.81 -22.31 -2.90
N TYR A 257 -0.86 -21.09 -2.37
CA TYR A 257 0.33 -20.39 -1.87
C TYR A 257 0.30 -20.39 -0.34
N SER A 258 1.18 -21.19 0.28
CA SER A 258 1.36 -21.18 1.73
C SER A 258 2.45 -20.20 2.15
N SER A 259 2.24 -19.51 3.27
CA SER A 259 3.22 -18.56 3.80
C SER A 259 3.05 -18.34 5.29
N ARG A 260 4.13 -17.88 5.92
CA ARG A 260 4.11 -17.49 7.34
C ARG A 260 3.38 -16.17 7.56
N PHE A 261 3.46 -15.27 6.57
CA PHE A 261 2.81 -13.96 6.58
C PHE A 261 2.13 -13.71 5.23
N VAL A 262 0.90 -13.23 5.28
CA VAL A 262 0.14 -12.78 4.11
C VAL A 262 -0.13 -11.29 4.26
N VAL A 263 0.23 -10.51 3.25
CA VAL A 263 0.04 -9.06 3.23
C VAL A 263 -0.92 -8.68 2.12
N LEU A 264 -1.98 -7.96 2.48
CA LEU A 264 -2.92 -7.39 1.53
C LEU A 264 -2.47 -5.97 1.15
N ALA A 265 -1.90 -5.83 -0.05
CA ALA A 265 -1.50 -4.57 -0.66
C ALA A 265 -2.34 -4.28 -1.92
N THR A 266 -3.61 -4.64 -1.89
CA THR A 266 -4.51 -4.81 -3.04
C THR A 266 -5.14 -3.51 -3.55
N GLY A 267 -4.84 -2.36 -2.91
CA GLY A 267 -5.42 -1.09 -3.28
C GLY A 267 -6.91 -0.96 -2.90
N GLY A 268 -7.62 -0.12 -3.64
CA GLY A 268 -8.99 0.28 -3.33
C GLY A 268 -10.07 -0.46 -4.13
N ALA A 269 -11.28 0.13 -4.12
CA ALA A 269 -12.50 -0.46 -4.69
C ALA A 269 -13.25 0.50 -5.63
N ALA A 270 -12.60 1.50 -6.20
CA ALA A 270 -13.26 2.54 -7.00
C ALA A 270 -13.97 1.99 -8.26
N LYS A 271 -13.67 0.76 -8.68
CA LYS A 271 -14.33 0.10 -9.82
C LYS A 271 -15.76 -0.38 -9.52
N VAL A 272 -16.24 -0.22 -8.28
CA VAL A 272 -17.67 -0.39 -7.97
C VAL A 272 -18.55 0.67 -8.65
N TYR A 273 -17.96 1.80 -9.04
CA TYR A 273 -18.67 2.86 -9.79
C TYR A 273 -18.57 2.64 -11.30
N LEU A 274 -19.63 2.96 -12.01
CA LEU A 274 -19.71 2.83 -13.47
C LEU A 274 -18.66 3.70 -14.17
N TYR A 275 -18.49 4.93 -13.69
CA TYR A 275 -17.49 5.88 -14.17
C TYR A 275 -16.41 6.04 -13.09
N THR A 276 -15.17 5.78 -13.46
CA THR A 276 -14.02 5.90 -12.58
C THR A 276 -12.75 6.19 -13.38
N SER A 277 -11.90 7.04 -12.85
CA SER A 277 -10.56 7.28 -13.40
C SER A 277 -9.56 6.20 -12.97
N ASN A 278 -9.98 5.30 -12.05
CA ASN A 278 -9.10 4.24 -11.53
C ASN A 278 -9.00 3.06 -12.50
N GLN A 279 -7.98 2.24 -12.31
CA GLN A 279 -7.73 1.08 -13.13
C GLN A 279 -8.76 -0.04 -12.88
N ASP A 280 -8.98 -0.89 -13.89
CA ASP A 280 -9.91 -2.03 -13.79
C ASP A 280 -9.53 -3.03 -12.69
N SER A 281 -8.28 -2.96 -12.23
CA SER A 281 -7.78 -3.75 -11.11
C SER A 281 -8.30 -3.31 -9.73
N ALA A 282 -8.87 -2.10 -9.58
CA ALA A 282 -9.32 -1.55 -8.29
C ALA A 282 -10.73 -2.02 -7.92
N CYS A 283 -10.96 -3.31 -7.79
CA CYS A 283 -12.28 -3.92 -7.57
C CYS A 283 -12.58 -4.32 -6.11
N GLY A 284 -11.71 -4.01 -5.15
CA GLY A 284 -11.97 -4.28 -3.73
C GLY A 284 -11.85 -5.75 -3.31
N ASP A 285 -11.22 -6.57 -4.12
CA ASP A 285 -11.02 -8.00 -3.84
C ASP A 285 -10.28 -8.27 -2.53
N GLY A 286 -9.24 -7.47 -2.19
CA GLY A 286 -8.57 -7.60 -0.90
C GLY A 286 -9.47 -7.28 0.28
N ILE A 287 -10.35 -6.29 0.17
CA ILE A 287 -11.35 -5.97 1.19
C ILE A 287 -12.30 -7.16 1.38
N ALA A 288 -12.77 -7.74 0.27
CA ALA A 288 -13.67 -8.89 0.30
C ALA A 288 -13.00 -10.14 0.92
N MET A 289 -11.74 -10.41 0.57
CA MET A 289 -10.97 -11.51 1.17
C MET A 289 -10.78 -11.31 2.67
N ALA A 290 -10.44 -10.09 3.11
CA ALA A 290 -10.28 -9.75 4.52
C ALA A 290 -11.60 -9.97 5.28
N TRP A 291 -12.72 -9.52 4.73
CA TRP A 291 -14.05 -9.75 5.30
C TRP A 291 -14.35 -11.25 5.45
N ARG A 292 -14.15 -12.04 4.40
CA ARG A 292 -14.36 -13.49 4.45
C ARG A 292 -13.42 -14.22 5.42
N ALA A 293 -12.25 -13.64 5.68
CA ALA A 293 -11.32 -14.14 6.69
C ALA A 293 -11.71 -13.77 8.12
N GLY A 294 -12.74 -12.91 8.30
CA GLY A 294 -13.23 -12.47 9.62
C GLY A 294 -12.58 -11.18 10.12
N CYS A 295 -11.87 -10.43 9.26
CA CYS A 295 -11.34 -9.13 9.61
C CYS A 295 -12.47 -8.10 9.75
N ARG A 296 -12.27 -7.14 10.64
CA ARG A 296 -13.14 -5.97 10.71
C ARG A 296 -12.88 -5.08 9.48
N VAL A 297 -13.94 -4.76 8.76
CA VAL A 297 -13.93 -3.81 7.62
C VAL A 297 -14.76 -2.60 8.01
N GLY A 298 -14.30 -1.40 7.67
CA GLY A 298 -14.99 -0.15 7.96
C GLY A 298 -14.71 0.91 6.91
N ASN A 299 -15.46 2.01 6.97
CA ASN A 299 -15.31 3.19 6.11
C ASN A 299 -15.44 2.88 4.61
N LEU A 300 -16.29 1.93 4.25
CA LEU A 300 -16.49 1.51 2.86
C LEU A 300 -17.17 2.57 1.99
N GLU A 301 -17.84 3.54 2.61
CA GLU A 301 -18.45 4.71 1.99
C GLU A 301 -17.43 5.71 1.45
N PHE A 302 -16.19 5.68 1.94
CA PHE A 302 -15.17 6.65 1.54
C PHE A 302 -14.46 6.24 0.26
N ASN A 303 -14.97 6.76 -0.85
CA ASN A 303 -14.29 6.81 -2.13
C ASN A 303 -14.00 8.27 -2.49
N GLN A 304 -12.80 8.56 -2.96
CA GLN A 304 -12.47 9.90 -3.43
C GLN A 304 -13.05 10.12 -4.82
N PHE A 305 -13.92 11.12 -4.95
CA PHE A 305 -14.42 11.59 -6.24
C PHE A 305 -13.49 12.68 -6.76
N HIS A 306 -12.93 12.48 -7.94
CA HIS A 306 -12.08 13.49 -8.57
C HIS A 306 -12.97 14.46 -9.38
N PRO A 307 -12.92 15.77 -9.14
CA PRO A 307 -13.88 16.71 -9.74
C PRO A 307 -13.62 17.05 -11.20
N THR A 308 -12.44 16.73 -11.74
CA THR A 308 -12.03 17.10 -13.10
C THR A 308 -11.60 15.86 -13.89
N CYS A 309 -12.61 15.15 -14.42
CA CYS A 309 -12.40 14.07 -15.37
C CYS A 309 -12.94 14.45 -16.74
N LEU A 310 -12.15 14.25 -17.78
CA LEU A 310 -12.64 14.36 -19.14
C LEU A 310 -13.55 13.17 -19.45
N TYR A 311 -14.82 13.47 -19.77
CA TYR A 311 -15.78 12.47 -20.22
C TYR A 311 -15.74 12.32 -21.74
N HIS A 312 -15.66 11.10 -22.21
CA HIS A 312 -15.86 10.77 -23.63
C HIS A 312 -16.64 9.46 -23.75
N PRO A 313 -17.69 9.40 -24.58
CA PRO A 313 -18.61 8.25 -24.64
C PRO A 313 -17.94 6.96 -25.15
N GLN A 314 -16.82 7.04 -25.84
CA GLN A 314 -16.09 5.91 -26.44
C GLN A 314 -14.70 5.68 -25.83
N ALA A 315 -14.34 6.43 -24.79
CA ALA A 315 -13.04 6.29 -24.12
C ALA A 315 -13.22 6.22 -22.60
N LYS A 316 -12.23 5.64 -21.92
CA LYS A 316 -12.18 5.68 -20.44
C LYS A 316 -12.05 7.12 -19.97
N SER A 317 -12.63 7.41 -18.80
CA SER A 317 -12.48 8.70 -18.14
C SER A 317 -11.00 9.03 -17.96
N PHE A 318 -10.59 10.20 -18.46
CA PHE A 318 -9.22 10.70 -18.35
C PHE A 318 -9.15 11.73 -17.24
N LEU A 319 -8.19 11.55 -16.33
CA LEU A 319 -7.98 12.47 -15.22
C LEU A 319 -7.25 13.72 -15.71
N ILE A 320 -7.88 14.89 -15.55
CA ILE A 320 -7.20 16.17 -15.73
C ILE A 320 -6.45 16.50 -14.43
N THR A 321 -5.17 16.80 -14.52
CA THR A 321 -4.31 16.98 -13.36
C THR A 321 -4.84 18.04 -12.40
N GLU A 322 -4.76 17.77 -11.11
CA GLU A 322 -5.20 18.70 -10.05
C GLU A 322 -4.31 19.93 -9.96
N ALA A 323 -3.06 19.84 -10.40
CA ALA A 323 -2.13 20.97 -10.43
C ALA A 323 -2.70 22.19 -11.17
N LEU A 324 -3.48 22.00 -12.24
CA LEU A 324 -4.12 23.12 -12.94
C LEU A 324 -5.03 23.94 -12.02
N ARG A 325 -5.79 23.31 -11.13
CA ARG A 325 -6.63 24.01 -10.15
C ARG A 325 -5.80 24.64 -9.04
N GLY A 326 -4.75 23.98 -8.62
CA GLY A 326 -3.79 24.50 -7.64
C GLY A 326 -3.13 25.80 -8.10
N GLU A 327 -2.88 25.92 -9.41
CA GLU A 327 -2.34 27.11 -10.05
C GLU A 327 -3.44 28.13 -10.49
N GLY A 328 -4.70 27.93 -10.09
CA GLY A 328 -5.78 28.89 -10.25
C GLY A 328 -6.66 28.71 -11.48
N ALA A 329 -6.58 27.60 -12.21
CA ALA A 329 -7.48 27.32 -13.31
C ALA A 329 -8.93 27.15 -12.83
N LEU A 330 -9.86 27.76 -13.56
CA LEU A 330 -11.31 27.68 -13.30
C LEU A 330 -11.99 26.77 -14.33
N LEU A 331 -12.85 25.89 -13.84
CA LEU A 331 -13.78 25.16 -14.70
C LEU A 331 -14.88 26.13 -15.16
N LYS A 332 -15.07 26.29 -16.47
CA LYS A 332 -16.10 27.13 -17.07
C LYS A 332 -17.17 26.28 -17.75
#